data_5045af54dccc2491b8d4d413ff493da1
#
_entry.id   5045af54dccc2491b8d4d413ff493da1
#
_cell.length_a   1.000
_cell.length_b   1.000
_cell.length_c   1.000
_cell.angle_alpha   90.00
_cell.angle_beta   90.00
_cell.angle_gamma   90.00
#
_symmetry.space_group_name_H-M   'P 1'
#
loop_
_entity.id
_entity.type
_entity.pdbx_description
1 polymer ?
#
loop_
_entity_poly.entity_id
_entity_poly.type
_entity_poly.pdbx_seq_one_letter_code
_entity_poly.pdbx_strand_id
1 'polypeptide(L)'
;FVLKPPQGPLEVVFAYTLIGFEHILSGLDHLLFVFALMLVVRSTRQLVLAVTAFTLAHSITLALATLDIIHVPGPPVEAIIALSIVFVAQEVIQRQQGHAGLASRKPWLVAFAFGLLHGLGFAGALAEVGLPHNAIPLALLFFNIGVELGQLAFIAAVLGVTALLRRLWRGAATPRWAIPLQ
;
A
#
# COMPACT_ATOMS: atom_id res chain seq x y z
N PHE A 1 -16.63 8.91 -16.76
CA PHE A 1 -17.59 7.96 -16.17
C PHE A 1 -18.22 8.66 -14.97
N VAL A 2 -19.42 9.23 -15.14
CA VAL A 2 -20.12 9.86 -14.02
C VAL A 2 -20.81 8.74 -13.24
N LEU A 3 -20.20 8.29 -12.16
CA LEU A 3 -20.85 7.37 -11.23
C LEU A 3 -22.02 8.13 -10.58
N LYS A 4 -23.23 7.60 -10.78
CA LYS A 4 -24.39 8.08 -10.04
C LYS A 4 -24.10 7.85 -8.55
N PRO A 5 -24.27 8.86 -7.66
CA PRO A 5 -23.97 8.66 -6.25
C PRO A 5 -24.79 7.49 -5.69
N PRO A 6 -24.17 6.59 -4.93
CA PRO A 6 -24.84 5.41 -4.36
C PRO A 6 -26.00 5.85 -3.48
N GLN A 7 -27.17 5.21 -3.66
CA GLN A 7 -28.42 5.63 -3.00
C GLN A 7 -28.68 4.89 -1.66
N GLY A 8 -27.96 3.81 -1.37
CA GLY A 8 -28.12 3.00 -0.17
C GLY A 8 -26.82 2.72 0.58
N PRO A 9 -26.88 2.43 1.90
CA PRO A 9 -25.68 2.15 2.70
C PRO A 9 -24.85 0.99 2.16
N LEU A 10 -25.49 -0.07 1.67
CA LEU A 10 -24.79 -1.25 1.09
C LEU A 10 -24.10 -0.90 -0.22
N GLU A 11 -24.68 -0.03 -1.03
CA GLU A 11 -24.05 0.44 -2.27
C GLU A 11 -22.81 1.27 -1.96
N VAL A 12 -22.88 2.14 -0.92
CA VAL A 12 -21.71 2.91 -0.44
C VAL A 12 -20.59 1.96 0.02
N VAL A 13 -20.93 0.96 0.84
CA VAL A 13 -19.97 -0.03 1.34
C VAL A 13 -19.24 -0.72 0.18
N PHE A 14 -19.96 -1.27 -0.76
CA PHE A 14 -19.38 -2.00 -1.88
C PHE A 14 -18.60 -1.09 -2.82
N ALA A 15 -19.19 0.04 -3.23
CA ALA A 15 -18.57 0.98 -4.15
C ALA A 15 -17.24 1.54 -3.60
N TYR A 16 -17.23 2.01 -2.35
CA TYR A 16 -16.03 2.60 -1.78
C TYR A 16 -14.96 1.58 -1.41
N THR A 17 -15.35 0.36 -1.03
CA THR A 17 -14.36 -0.74 -0.88
C THR A 17 -13.69 -1.03 -2.22
N LEU A 18 -14.45 -1.10 -3.31
CA LEU A 18 -13.88 -1.35 -4.63
C LEU A 18 -12.98 -0.19 -5.09
N ILE A 19 -13.43 1.06 -4.93
CA ILE A 19 -12.64 2.25 -5.26
C ILE A 19 -11.31 2.27 -4.48
N GLY A 20 -11.33 1.97 -3.18
CA GLY A 20 -10.12 1.89 -2.37
C GLY A 20 -9.18 0.77 -2.80
N PHE A 21 -9.72 -0.38 -3.17
CA PHE A 21 -8.96 -1.51 -3.70
C PHE A 21 -8.31 -1.16 -5.06
N GLU A 22 -9.06 -0.59 -5.98
CA GLU A 22 -8.57 -0.13 -7.28
C GLU A 22 -7.56 0.99 -7.16
N HIS A 23 -7.75 1.92 -6.21
CA HIS A 23 -6.81 3.01 -5.92
C HIS A 23 -5.40 2.48 -5.64
N ILE A 24 -5.29 1.45 -4.79
CA ILE A 24 -3.99 0.84 -4.49
C ILE A 24 -3.40 0.12 -5.69
N LEU A 25 -4.20 -0.66 -6.42
CA LEU A 25 -3.69 -1.45 -7.55
C LEU A 25 -3.32 -0.59 -8.77
N SER A 26 -3.96 0.56 -8.94
CA SER A 26 -3.63 1.52 -10.00
C SER A 26 -2.55 2.53 -9.58
N GLY A 27 -2.36 2.75 -8.28
CA GLY A 27 -1.38 3.68 -7.73
C GLY A 27 0.02 3.09 -7.69
N LEU A 28 0.85 3.36 -8.71
CA LEU A 28 2.24 2.86 -8.76
C LEU A 28 3.05 3.24 -7.51
N ASP A 29 2.82 4.40 -6.95
CA ASP A 29 3.51 4.89 -5.75
C ASP A 29 3.25 3.98 -4.54
N HIS A 30 2.00 3.59 -4.34
CA HIS A 30 1.60 2.68 -3.28
C HIS A 30 2.22 1.29 -3.48
N LEU A 31 2.15 0.75 -4.70
CA LEU A 31 2.71 -0.57 -5.01
C LEU A 31 4.23 -0.60 -4.85
N LEU A 32 4.93 0.44 -5.33
CA LEU A 32 6.38 0.56 -5.18
C LEU A 32 6.79 0.73 -3.71
N PHE A 33 6.04 1.52 -2.94
CA PHE A 33 6.28 1.68 -1.51
C PHE A 33 6.11 0.36 -0.75
N VAL A 34 5.00 -0.36 -0.96
CA VAL A 34 4.74 -1.67 -0.33
C VAL A 34 5.79 -2.69 -0.78
N PHE A 35 6.16 -2.70 -2.06
CA PHE A 35 7.20 -3.58 -2.58
C PHE A 35 8.56 -3.32 -1.94
N ALA A 36 8.96 -2.06 -1.80
CA ALA A 36 10.19 -1.67 -1.12
C ALA A 36 10.17 -2.08 0.36
N LEU A 37 9.04 -1.92 1.06
CA LEU A 37 8.85 -2.43 2.43
C LEU A 37 9.02 -3.95 2.50
N MET A 38 8.49 -4.71 1.53
CA MET A 38 8.66 -6.17 1.47
C MET A 38 10.13 -6.58 1.35
N LEU A 39 10.95 -5.77 0.68
CA LEU A 39 12.40 -6.02 0.56
C LEU A 39 13.16 -5.69 1.86
N VAL A 40 12.69 -4.71 2.64
CA VAL A 40 13.32 -4.28 3.89
C VAL A 40 12.85 -5.12 5.07
N VAL A 41 11.59 -5.48 5.17
CA VAL A 41 10.99 -6.17 6.32
C VAL A 41 11.14 -7.69 6.17
N ARG A 42 11.62 -8.38 7.21
CA ARG A 42 11.82 -9.83 7.18
C ARG A 42 10.61 -10.64 7.66
N SER A 43 9.82 -10.05 8.53
CA SER A 43 8.71 -10.74 9.20
C SER A 43 7.39 -10.34 8.56
N THR A 44 6.59 -11.31 8.12
CA THR A 44 5.23 -11.08 7.60
C THR A 44 4.36 -10.35 8.61
N ARG A 45 4.49 -10.64 9.91
CA ARG A 45 3.77 -9.93 10.96
C ARG A 45 4.13 -8.45 11.02
N GLN A 46 5.42 -8.12 10.92
CA GLN A 46 5.86 -6.72 10.89
C GLN A 46 5.44 -6.01 9.61
N LEU A 47 5.40 -6.73 8.48
CA LEU A 47 4.93 -6.19 7.22
C LEU A 47 3.44 -5.85 7.28
N VAL A 48 2.59 -6.77 7.78
CA VAL A 48 1.17 -6.52 7.98
C VAL A 48 0.95 -5.34 8.93
N LEU A 49 1.67 -5.31 10.07
CA LEU A 49 1.58 -4.18 10.99
C LEU A 49 1.97 -2.84 10.36
N ALA A 50 2.99 -2.84 9.50
CA ALA A 50 3.41 -1.63 8.77
C ALA A 50 2.33 -1.17 7.78
N VAL A 51 1.73 -2.09 7.03
CA VAL A 51 0.66 -1.81 6.08
C VAL A 51 -0.57 -1.25 6.82
N THR A 52 -1.00 -1.88 7.91
CA THR A 52 -2.11 -1.38 8.74
C THR A 52 -1.80 0.01 9.34
N ALA A 53 -0.57 0.23 9.79
CA ALA A 53 -0.16 1.55 10.30
C ALA A 53 -0.19 2.63 9.19
N PHE A 54 0.20 2.27 7.97
CA PHE A 54 0.07 3.13 6.79
C PHE A 54 -1.40 3.47 6.52
N THR A 55 -2.29 2.47 6.47
CA THR A 55 -3.72 2.66 6.19
C THR A 55 -4.39 3.54 7.26
N LEU A 56 -4.05 3.34 8.54
CA LEU A 56 -4.56 4.19 9.62
C LEU A 56 -4.13 5.66 9.45
N ALA A 57 -2.85 5.89 9.19
CA ALA A 57 -2.32 7.22 8.97
C ALA A 57 -2.94 7.89 7.73
N HIS A 58 -3.02 7.15 6.63
CA HIS A 58 -3.69 7.55 5.40
C HIS A 58 -5.15 7.95 5.66
N SER A 59 -5.89 7.14 6.43
CA SER A 59 -7.28 7.42 6.80
C SER A 59 -7.44 8.74 7.54
N ILE A 60 -6.52 9.06 8.46
CA ILE A 60 -6.56 10.29 9.24
C ILE A 60 -6.41 11.51 8.33
N THR A 61 -5.38 11.56 7.51
CA THR A 61 -5.11 12.72 6.66
C THR A 61 -6.09 12.83 5.49
N LEU A 62 -6.53 11.71 4.93
CA LEU A 62 -7.59 11.69 3.94
C LEU A 62 -8.90 12.27 4.51
N ALA A 63 -9.29 11.87 5.72
CA ALA A 63 -10.49 12.40 6.38
C ALA A 63 -10.35 13.91 6.65
N LEU A 64 -9.21 14.35 7.17
CA LEU A 64 -8.97 15.78 7.44
C LEU A 64 -9.00 16.64 6.16
N ALA A 65 -8.44 16.13 5.07
CA ALA A 65 -8.43 16.82 3.79
C ALA A 65 -9.83 16.79 3.12
N THR A 66 -10.54 15.65 3.20
CA THR A 66 -11.90 15.52 2.64
C THR A 66 -12.92 16.37 3.39
N LEU A 67 -12.74 16.57 4.70
CA LEU A 67 -13.59 17.45 5.52
C LEU A 67 -13.18 18.92 5.45
N ASP A 68 -12.27 19.27 4.56
CA ASP A 68 -11.82 20.63 4.33
C ASP A 68 -11.12 21.30 5.54
N ILE A 69 -10.59 20.46 6.47
CA ILE A 69 -9.86 20.91 7.66
C ILE A 69 -8.40 21.25 7.31
N ILE A 70 -7.82 20.51 6.37
CA ILE A 70 -6.44 20.71 5.90
C ILE A 70 -6.44 20.84 4.37
N HIS A 71 -5.83 21.93 3.88
CA HIS A 71 -5.60 22.19 2.47
C HIS A 71 -4.10 22.14 2.18
N VAL A 72 -3.68 21.22 1.35
CA VAL A 72 -2.29 21.15 0.87
C VAL A 72 -2.29 21.10 -0.66
N PRO A 73 -1.49 21.92 -1.33
CA PRO A 73 -1.36 21.87 -2.78
C PRO A 73 -0.87 20.49 -3.25
N GLY A 74 -1.47 19.96 -4.33
CA GLY A 74 -1.14 18.63 -4.87
C GLY A 74 0.36 18.44 -5.21
N PRO A 75 0.98 19.33 -6.03
CA PRO A 75 2.35 19.10 -6.51
C PRO A 75 3.40 18.89 -5.41
N PRO A 76 3.44 19.64 -4.29
CA PRO A 76 4.34 19.34 -3.18
C PRO A 76 4.08 17.99 -2.54
N VAL A 77 2.81 17.58 -2.40
CA VAL A 77 2.45 16.28 -1.81
C VAL A 77 2.95 15.13 -2.69
N GLU A 78 2.71 15.20 -4.00
CA GLU A 78 3.19 14.21 -4.96
C GLU A 78 4.71 14.07 -4.94
N ALA A 79 5.44 15.19 -4.87
CA ALA A 79 6.89 15.19 -4.77
C ALA A 79 7.38 14.47 -3.50
N ILE A 80 6.71 14.69 -2.35
CA ILE A 80 7.08 14.04 -1.08
C ILE A 80 6.68 12.55 -1.11
N ILE A 81 5.58 12.19 -1.76
CA ILE A 81 5.19 10.79 -1.99
C ILE A 81 6.28 10.07 -2.78
N ALA A 82 6.73 10.63 -3.89
CA ALA A 82 7.84 10.08 -4.67
C ALA A 82 9.13 9.95 -3.83
N LEU A 83 9.45 10.96 -3.02
CA LEU A 83 10.61 10.95 -2.12
C LEU A 83 10.51 9.85 -1.07
N SER A 84 9.31 9.50 -0.59
CA SER A 84 9.09 8.41 0.35
C SER A 84 9.53 7.05 -0.20
N ILE A 85 9.28 6.82 -1.48
CA ILE A 85 9.70 5.61 -2.18
C ILE A 85 11.22 5.54 -2.29
N VAL A 86 11.84 6.67 -2.67
CA VAL A 86 13.31 6.79 -2.74
C VAL A 86 13.95 6.51 -1.38
N PHE A 87 13.37 7.05 -0.30
CA PHE A 87 13.85 6.81 1.07
C PHE A 87 13.86 5.31 1.41
N VAL A 88 12.75 4.60 1.19
CA VAL A 88 12.67 3.17 1.51
C VAL A 88 13.58 2.36 0.56
N ALA A 89 13.67 2.73 -0.71
CA ALA A 89 14.59 2.09 -1.67
C ALA A 89 16.06 2.23 -1.24
N GLN A 90 16.45 3.40 -0.73
CA GLN A 90 17.80 3.60 -0.18
C GLN A 90 18.05 2.70 1.03
N GLU A 91 17.08 2.51 1.90
CA GLU A 91 17.21 1.58 3.03
C GLU A 91 17.37 0.12 2.58
N VAL A 92 16.77 -0.28 1.45
CA VAL A 92 17.02 -1.60 0.85
C VAL A 92 18.49 -1.76 0.50
N ILE A 93 19.10 -0.74 -0.12
CA ILE A 93 20.52 -0.76 -0.51
C ILE A 93 21.42 -0.78 0.74
N GLN A 94 21.17 0.09 1.70
CA GLN A 94 21.95 0.14 2.95
C GLN A 94 21.91 -1.18 3.70
N ARG A 95 20.75 -1.85 3.69
CA ARG A 95 20.60 -3.15 4.30
C ARG A 95 21.42 -4.25 3.61
N GLN A 96 21.53 -4.21 2.29
CA GLN A 96 22.41 -5.12 1.55
C GLN A 96 23.89 -4.91 1.91
N GLN A 97 24.25 -3.69 2.31
CA GLN A 97 25.57 -3.32 2.79
C GLN A 97 25.79 -3.63 4.29
N GLY A 98 24.83 -4.26 4.95
CA GLY A 98 24.91 -4.62 6.38
C GLY A 98 24.46 -3.53 7.36
N HIS A 99 23.96 -2.39 6.88
CA HIS A 99 23.46 -1.30 7.72
C HIS A 99 21.95 -1.40 7.93
N ALA A 100 21.50 -1.48 9.18
CA ALA A 100 20.09 -1.49 9.51
C ALA A 100 19.56 -0.07 9.69
N GLY A 101 18.75 0.40 8.74
CA GLY A 101 18.09 1.70 8.82
C GLY A 101 16.79 1.70 9.63
N LEU A 102 16.05 2.80 9.58
CA LEU A 102 14.81 3.02 10.35
C LEU A 102 13.67 2.10 9.89
N ALA A 103 13.49 1.93 8.57
CA ALA A 103 12.44 1.07 8.03
C ALA A 103 12.68 -0.41 8.34
N SER A 104 13.93 -0.84 8.52
CA SER A 104 14.25 -2.21 8.93
C SER A 104 14.04 -2.45 10.44
N ARG A 105 14.21 -1.43 11.28
CA ARG A 105 14.07 -1.51 12.75
C ARG A 105 12.64 -1.25 13.21
N LYS A 106 11.97 -0.26 12.64
CA LYS A 106 10.63 0.19 13.02
C LYS A 106 9.78 0.45 11.76
N PRO A 107 9.47 -0.59 10.96
CA PRO A 107 8.77 -0.43 9.69
C PRO A 107 7.40 0.23 9.83
N TRP A 108 6.67 -0.06 10.92
CA TRP A 108 5.37 0.53 11.20
C TRP A 108 5.45 2.06 11.37
N LEU A 109 6.52 2.58 11.98
CA LEU A 109 6.69 4.03 12.18
C LEU A 109 6.94 4.75 10.86
N VAL A 110 7.79 4.17 10.01
CA VAL A 110 8.06 4.70 8.66
C VAL A 110 6.79 4.66 7.82
N ALA A 111 6.09 3.53 7.83
CA ALA A 111 4.85 3.36 7.10
C ALA A 111 3.76 4.33 7.60
N PHE A 112 3.64 4.55 8.91
CA PHE A 112 2.71 5.53 9.48
C PHE A 112 3.04 6.95 9.01
N ALA A 113 4.30 7.37 9.11
CA ALA A 113 4.71 8.72 8.70
C ALA A 113 4.42 8.98 7.21
N PHE A 114 4.73 8.02 6.35
CA PHE A 114 4.44 8.15 4.92
C PHE A 114 2.96 7.97 4.58
N GLY A 115 2.22 7.16 5.33
CA GLY A 115 0.77 7.06 5.22
C GLY A 115 0.06 8.41 5.42
N LEU A 116 0.52 9.22 6.40
CA LEU A 116 0.00 10.58 6.60
C LEU A 116 0.18 11.46 5.35
N LEU A 117 1.30 11.34 4.66
CA LEU A 117 1.58 12.11 3.45
C LEU A 117 0.73 11.63 2.26
N HIS A 118 0.62 10.32 2.08
CA HIS A 118 -0.15 9.72 0.99
C HIS A 118 -1.64 10.04 1.07
N GLY A 119 -2.22 10.09 2.27
CA GLY A 119 -3.64 10.44 2.45
C GLY A 119 -3.99 11.88 2.03
N LEU A 120 -3.02 12.80 2.08
CA LEU A 120 -3.21 14.17 1.59
C LEU A 120 -3.29 14.24 0.06
N GLY A 121 -2.61 13.33 -0.64
CA GLY A 121 -2.53 13.34 -2.11
C GLY A 121 -3.81 12.89 -2.80
N PHE A 122 -4.71 12.16 -2.13
CA PHE A 122 -5.90 11.58 -2.77
C PHE A 122 -7.20 12.33 -2.50
N ALA A 123 -7.22 13.29 -1.59
CA ALA A 123 -8.45 13.98 -1.20
C ALA A 123 -9.12 14.71 -2.38
N GLY A 124 -8.36 15.32 -3.27
CA GLY A 124 -8.87 15.96 -4.49
C GLY A 124 -9.58 14.98 -5.43
N ALA A 125 -8.95 13.86 -5.72
CA ALA A 125 -9.53 12.82 -6.57
C ALA A 125 -10.80 12.21 -5.97
N LEU A 126 -10.83 12.01 -4.66
CA LEU A 126 -12.02 11.50 -3.98
C LEU A 126 -13.18 12.51 -3.99
N ALA A 127 -12.89 13.82 -3.95
CA ALA A 127 -13.89 14.86 -4.09
C ALA A 127 -14.52 14.88 -5.51
N GLU A 128 -13.73 14.59 -6.56
CA GLU A 128 -14.21 14.48 -7.94
C GLU A 128 -15.13 13.27 -8.15
N VAL A 129 -14.89 12.16 -7.46
CA VAL A 129 -15.79 10.98 -7.49
C VAL A 129 -17.17 11.30 -6.90
N GLY A 130 -17.25 12.29 -6.03
CA GLY A 130 -18.49 12.74 -5.38
C GLY A 130 -18.82 11.90 -4.16
N LEU A 131 -18.58 12.47 -2.98
CA LEU A 131 -18.94 11.85 -1.70
C LEU A 131 -20.42 12.11 -1.36
N PRO A 132 -21.17 11.07 -0.97
CA PRO A 132 -22.52 11.27 -0.49
C PRO A 132 -22.47 12.02 0.85
N HIS A 133 -22.99 13.25 0.88
CA HIS A 133 -22.95 14.13 2.07
C HIS A 133 -23.43 13.47 3.36
N ASN A 134 -24.39 12.54 3.25
CA ASN A 134 -24.98 11.83 4.39
C ASN A 134 -24.20 10.60 4.84
N ALA A 135 -23.15 10.17 4.10
CA ALA A 135 -22.45 8.93 4.35
C ALA A 135 -20.91 9.07 4.23
N ILE A 136 -20.38 10.30 4.36
CA ILE A 136 -18.93 10.55 4.28
C ILE A 136 -18.13 9.64 5.22
N PRO A 137 -18.46 9.48 6.52
CA PRO A 137 -17.69 8.61 7.39
C PRO A 137 -17.70 7.14 6.95
N LEU A 138 -18.85 6.66 6.46
CA LEU A 138 -19.00 5.31 5.95
C LEU A 138 -18.17 5.10 4.67
N ALA A 139 -18.24 6.05 3.74
CA ALA A 139 -17.47 6.03 2.51
C ALA A 139 -15.95 6.00 2.78
N LEU A 140 -15.46 6.88 3.65
CA LEU A 140 -14.04 6.93 4.04
C LEU A 140 -13.59 5.66 4.73
N LEU A 141 -14.41 5.09 5.64
CA LEU A 141 -14.09 3.84 6.33
C LEU A 141 -13.93 2.71 5.32
N PHE A 142 -14.90 2.51 4.43
CA PHE A 142 -14.88 1.40 3.48
C PHE A 142 -13.89 1.60 2.34
N PHE A 143 -13.61 2.84 1.96
CA PHE A 143 -12.48 3.14 1.09
C PHE A 143 -11.15 2.66 1.70
N ASN A 144 -10.88 2.98 2.96
CA ASN A 144 -9.64 2.57 3.63
C ASN A 144 -9.58 1.04 3.89
N ILE A 145 -10.73 0.39 4.11
CA ILE A 145 -10.78 -1.09 4.12
C ILE A 145 -10.38 -1.63 2.75
N GLY A 146 -10.86 -1.03 1.66
CA GLY A 146 -10.45 -1.38 0.31
C GLY A 146 -8.95 -1.19 0.06
N VAL A 147 -8.39 -0.07 0.53
CA VAL A 147 -6.95 0.21 0.49
C VAL A 147 -6.16 -0.91 1.19
N GLU A 148 -6.53 -1.27 2.41
CA GLU A 148 -5.86 -2.36 3.17
C GLU A 148 -5.95 -3.70 2.44
N LEU A 149 -7.13 -4.06 1.95
CA LEU A 149 -7.34 -5.28 1.18
C LEU A 149 -6.49 -5.32 -0.09
N GLY A 150 -6.39 -4.21 -0.81
CA GLY A 150 -5.55 -4.07 -2.01
C GLY A 150 -4.06 -4.28 -1.70
N GLN A 151 -3.56 -3.68 -0.63
CA GLN A 151 -2.17 -3.86 -0.18
C GLN A 151 -1.88 -5.31 0.23
N LEU A 152 -2.77 -5.92 1.01
CA LEU A 152 -2.62 -7.32 1.43
C LEU A 152 -2.70 -8.28 0.24
N ALA A 153 -3.58 -8.03 -0.74
CA ALA A 153 -3.68 -8.80 -1.97
C ALA A 153 -2.40 -8.70 -2.79
N PHE A 154 -1.82 -7.50 -2.93
CA PHE A 154 -0.54 -7.30 -3.62
C PHE A 154 0.59 -8.05 -2.92
N ILE A 155 0.71 -7.96 -1.59
CA ILE A 155 1.70 -8.71 -0.81
C ILE A 155 1.55 -10.21 -1.03
N ALA A 156 0.31 -10.74 -0.95
CA ALA A 156 0.03 -12.14 -1.16
C ALA A 156 0.40 -12.59 -2.58
N ALA A 157 0.10 -11.77 -3.60
CA ALA A 157 0.46 -12.04 -4.99
C ALA A 157 1.99 -12.12 -5.18
N VAL A 158 2.75 -11.16 -4.66
CA VAL A 158 4.22 -11.14 -4.76
C VAL A 158 4.84 -12.33 -4.02
N LEU A 159 4.35 -12.66 -2.81
CA LEU A 159 4.82 -13.83 -2.05
C LEU A 159 4.46 -15.14 -2.77
N GLY A 160 3.26 -15.25 -3.34
CA GLY A 160 2.83 -16.40 -4.12
C GLY A 160 3.69 -16.63 -5.37
N VAL A 161 3.94 -15.58 -6.14
CA VAL A 161 4.80 -15.62 -7.34
C VAL A 161 6.23 -16.03 -6.95
N THR A 162 6.79 -15.43 -5.90
CA THR A 162 8.14 -15.78 -5.44
C THR A 162 8.25 -17.22 -4.95
N ALA A 163 7.23 -17.73 -4.25
CA ALA A 163 7.17 -19.11 -3.80
C ALA A 163 7.06 -20.08 -4.99
N LEU A 164 6.22 -19.77 -5.99
CA LEU A 164 6.07 -20.55 -7.20
C LEU A 164 7.37 -20.63 -8.00
N LEU A 165 8.03 -19.49 -8.23
CA LEU A 165 9.30 -19.43 -8.92
C LEU A 165 10.37 -20.26 -8.21
N ARG A 166 10.47 -20.14 -6.89
CA ARG A 166 11.40 -20.97 -6.10
C ARG A 166 11.12 -22.46 -6.22
N ARG A 167 9.85 -22.86 -6.27
CA ARG A 167 9.46 -24.26 -6.45
C ARG A 167 9.86 -24.80 -7.82
N LEU A 168 9.61 -24.01 -8.88
CA LEU A 168 9.96 -24.36 -10.25
C LEU A 168 11.50 -24.50 -10.42
N TRP A 169 12.27 -23.54 -9.86
CA TRP A 169 13.72 -23.57 -9.95
C TRP A 169 14.35 -24.75 -9.18
N ARG A 170 13.83 -25.09 -8.00
CA ARG A 170 14.27 -26.26 -7.25
C ARG A 170 13.94 -27.58 -7.96
N GLY A 171 12.84 -27.63 -8.69
CA GLY A 171 12.47 -28.79 -9.52
C GLY A 171 13.37 -28.94 -10.76
N ALA A 172 13.89 -27.85 -11.29
CA ALA A 172 14.80 -27.86 -12.46
C ALA A 172 16.27 -28.14 -12.10
N ALA A 173 16.67 -27.98 -10.84
CA ALA A 173 18.08 -28.07 -10.40
C ALA A 173 18.56 -29.49 -10.01
N THR A 174 17.78 -30.56 -10.24
CA THR A 174 18.26 -31.95 -10.11
C THR A 174 18.27 -32.63 -11.48
N PRO A 175 19.37 -32.55 -12.23
CA PRO A 175 19.53 -33.41 -13.41
C PRO A 175 19.56 -34.88 -12.95
N ARG A 176 18.63 -35.68 -13.45
CA ARG A 176 18.49 -37.13 -13.14
C ARG A 176 19.70 -38.00 -13.51
N TRP A 177 20.76 -37.42 -14.04
CA TRP A 177 21.96 -38.15 -14.52
C TRP A 177 23.20 -37.99 -13.61
N ALA A 178 23.08 -37.31 -12.47
CA ALA A 178 24.15 -37.35 -11.47
C ALA A 178 24.15 -38.70 -10.74
N ILE A 179 24.55 -39.76 -11.45
CA ILE A 179 24.86 -41.07 -10.88
C ILE A 179 26.21 -40.88 -10.18
N PRO A 180 26.34 -41.17 -8.87
CA PRO A 180 27.67 -41.18 -8.23
C PRO A 180 28.47 -42.32 -8.81
N LEU A 181 29.55 -42.01 -9.51
CA LEU A 181 30.59 -43.00 -9.81
C LEU A 181 31.21 -43.42 -8.48
N GLN A 182 31.08 -44.71 -8.16
CA GLN A 182 31.78 -45.36 -7.05
C GLN A 182 33.28 -45.46 -7.34
#